data_3dabcb625aecb11899fbd04e1094b485
#
_entry.id   3dabcb625aecb11899fbd04e1094b485
#
_cell.length_a   1.000
_cell.length_b   1.000
_cell.length_c   1.000
_cell.angle_alpha   90.00
_cell.angle_beta   90.00
_cell.angle_gamma   90.00
#
_symmetry.space_group_name_H-M   'P 1'
#
loop_
_entity.id
_entity.type
_entity.pdbx_description
1 polymer ?
#
loop_
_entity_poly.entity_id
_entity_poly.type
_entity_poly.pdbx_seq_one_letter_code
_entity_poly.pdbx_strand_id
1 'polypeptide(L)'
;MKRLFRYIVSLVVAVVAVGCVSENLPSKEESSKVYEGDMAPKFSTTLLDGSQVSLDDYRGAPLLLIMFDCGCPDCKNLLDDLHSAISAGEKVPAILAIGRDSDSALIEQYRADNGYTIPMAPDPDRAVYGLYASTYVPRAYLLDAGGRIVMMTIEYDDWYMPELLRRARAMM
;
A
#
# COMPACT_ATOMS: atom_id res chain seq x y z
N MET A 1 78.47 17.95 24.98
CA MET A 1 77.83 16.68 24.56
C MET A 1 76.35 16.84 24.68
N LYS A 2 75.68 17.17 23.60
CA LYS A 2 74.25 17.52 23.56
C LYS A 2 73.46 16.30 23.10
N ARG A 3 72.65 15.73 23.99
CA ARG A 3 71.74 14.65 23.64
C ARG A 3 70.49 15.22 23.01
N LEU A 4 70.29 14.95 21.76
CA LEU A 4 69.13 15.30 20.98
C LEU A 4 67.98 14.36 21.36
N PHE A 5 66.97 14.89 21.99
CA PHE A 5 65.74 14.15 22.34
C PHE A 5 64.77 14.21 21.13
N ARG A 6 64.70 13.14 20.40
CA ARG A 6 63.72 13.01 19.28
C ARG A 6 62.38 12.62 19.85
N TYR A 7 61.42 13.55 19.83
CA TYR A 7 60.01 13.25 20.06
C TYR A 7 59.43 12.67 18.78
N ILE A 8 59.06 11.39 18.82
CA ILE A 8 58.25 10.76 17.79
C ILE A 8 56.81 11.06 18.17
N VAL A 9 56.19 11.96 17.44
CA VAL A 9 54.74 12.21 17.54
C VAL A 9 54.05 11.14 16.66
N SER A 10 53.50 10.10 17.28
CA SER A 10 52.64 9.14 16.59
C SER A 10 51.30 9.82 16.35
N LEU A 11 51.07 10.22 15.09
CA LEU A 11 49.78 10.70 14.62
C LEU A 11 48.87 9.47 14.39
N VAL A 12 48.00 9.18 15.36
CA VAL A 12 46.94 8.18 15.17
C VAL A 12 45.85 8.84 14.36
N VAL A 13 45.83 8.58 13.07
CA VAL A 13 44.72 8.93 12.18
C VAL A 13 43.61 7.94 12.48
N ALA A 14 42.62 8.32 13.27
CA ALA A 14 41.37 7.60 13.40
C ALA A 14 40.58 7.77 12.10
N VAL A 15 40.64 6.77 11.24
CA VAL A 15 39.75 6.68 10.09
C VAL A 15 38.34 6.35 10.63
N VAL A 16 37.52 7.39 10.82
CA VAL A 16 36.10 7.21 11.04
C VAL A 16 35.53 6.76 9.71
N ALA A 17 35.35 5.46 9.55
CA ALA A 17 34.54 4.91 8.48
C ALA A 17 33.08 5.34 8.73
N VAL A 18 32.70 6.47 8.13
CA VAL A 18 31.28 6.80 7.96
C VAL A 18 30.75 5.77 6.99
N GLY A 19 30.31 4.65 7.53
CA GLY A 19 29.47 3.70 6.78
C GLY A 19 28.23 4.45 6.34
N CYS A 20 28.13 4.76 5.04
CA CYS A 20 26.84 5.06 4.45
C CYS A 20 25.96 3.83 4.71
N VAL A 21 25.11 3.90 5.71
CA VAL A 21 23.96 3.01 5.83
C VAL A 21 23.04 3.42 4.67
N SER A 22 23.24 2.83 3.51
CA SER A 22 22.19 2.81 2.50
C SER A 22 21.08 1.98 3.15
N GLU A 23 20.02 2.68 3.60
CA GLU A 23 18.77 2.03 3.94
C GLU A 23 18.28 1.40 2.63
N ASN A 24 18.68 0.16 2.38
CA ASN A 24 18.12 -0.64 1.31
C ASN A 24 16.67 -0.86 1.67
N LEU A 25 15.77 -0.27 0.88
CA LEU A 25 14.36 -0.61 0.96
C LEU A 25 14.23 -2.14 0.87
N PRO A 26 13.39 -2.76 1.70
CA PRO A 26 13.15 -4.19 1.60
C PRO A 26 12.61 -4.53 0.21
N SER A 27 12.85 -5.74 -0.27
CA SER A 27 12.22 -6.22 -1.51
C SER A 27 10.69 -6.19 -1.39
N LYS A 28 9.99 -6.29 -2.52
CA LYS A 28 8.50 -6.34 -2.51
C LYS A 28 7.99 -7.49 -1.65
N GLU A 29 8.64 -8.64 -1.69
CA GLU A 29 8.31 -9.81 -0.87
C GLU A 29 8.55 -9.55 0.62
N GLU A 30 9.75 -9.10 0.99
CA GLU A 30 10.09 -8.78 2.40
C GLU A 30 9.22 -7.66 2.98
N SER A 31 8.67 -6.78 2.13
CA SER A 31 7.75 -5.72 2.54
C SER A 31 6.33 -6.21 2.78
N SER A 32 5.97 -7.42 2.35
CA SER A 32 4.65 -8.01 2.51
C SER A 32 4.54 -8.76 3.83
N LYS A 33 3.41 -8.60 4.50
CA LYS A 33 3.07 -9.30 5.75
C LYS A 33 1.99 -10.35 5.53
N VAL A 34 1.37 -10.33 4.36
CA VAL A 34 0.33 -11.28 3.93
C VAL A 34 0.58 -11.69 2.49
N TYR A 35 0.11 -12.88 2.12
CA TYR A 35 0.33 -13.49 0.82
C TYR A 35 -0.97 -14.11 0.27
N GLU A 36 -0.98 -14.48 -1.01
CA GLU A 36 -2.06 -15.26 -1.59
C GLU A 36 -2.25 -16.57 -0.81
N GLY A 37 -3.49 -16.87 -0.46
CA GLY A 37 -3.87 -17.99 0.39
C GLY A 37 -4.08 -17.64 1.85
N ASP A 38 -3.56 -16.50 2.34
CA ASP A 38 -3.78 -16.07 3.72
C ASP A 38 -5.21 -15.53 3.93
N MET A 39 -5.67 -15.58 5.17
CA MET A 39 -6.84 -14.81 5.58
C MET A 39 -6.44 -13.35 5.75
N ALA A 40 -7.18 -12.45 5.11
CA ALA A 40 -6.93 -11.02 5.24
C ALA A 40 -7.05 -10.57 6.71
N PRO A 41 -6.07 -9.80 7.24
CA PRO A 41 -6.13 -9.24 8.59
C PRO A 41 -7.39 -8.40 8.79
N LYS A 42 -8.06 -8.61 9.92
CA LYS A 42 -9.27 -7.85 10.27
C LYS A 42 -8.92 -6.43 10.68
N PHE A 43 -9.73 -5.50 10.24
CA PHE A 43 -9.68 -4.10 10.66
C PHE A 43 -11.07 -3.48 10.64
N SER A 44 -11.19 -2.30 11.24
CA SER A 44 -12.33 -1.41 11.10
C SER A 44 -11.80 -0.02 10.75
N THR A 45 -12.55 0.73 9.97
CA THR A 45 -12.20 2.10 9.57
C THR A 45 -13.46 2.94 9.40
N THR A 46 -13.28 4.25 9.24
CA THR A 46 -14.36 5.19 8.96
C THR A 46 -14.21 5.70 7.53
N LEU A 47 -15.23 5.54 6.71
CA LEU A 47 -15.25 6.08 5.35
C LEU A 47 -15.35 7.61 5.35
N LEU A 48 -15.10 8.22 4.20
CA LEU A 48 -15.22 9.69 4.03
C LEU A 48 -16.63 10.23 4.30
N ASP A 49 -17.67 9.42 4.14
CA ASP A 49 -19.06 9.80 4.46
C ASP A 49 -19.40 9.66 5.95
N GLY A 50 -18.44 9.28 6.79
CA GLY A 50 -18.59 9.09 8.22
C GLY A 50 -19.12 7.71 8.64
N SER A 51 -19.45 6.83 7.70
CA SER A 51 -19.88 5.48 8.03
C SER A 51 -18.71 4.62 8.53
N GLN A 52 -18.97 3.82 9.56
CA GLN A 52 -17.99 2.84 10.04
C GLN A 52 -18.17 1.52 9.29
N VAL A 53 -17.07 0.97 8.83
CA VAL A 53 -17.01 -0.33 8.17
C VAL A 53 -15.91 -1.19 8.75
N SER A 54 -16.11 -2.50 8.72
CA SER A 54 -15.11 -3.50 9.05
C SER A 54 -14.88 -4.43 7.86
N LEU A 55 -13.77 -5.14 7.83
CA LEU A 55 -13.54 -6.14 6.78
C LEU A 55 -14.62 -7.24 6.80
N ASP A 56 -15.20 -7.54 7.96
CA ASP A 56 -16.23 -8.57 8.09
C ASP A 56 -17.57 -8.16 7.43
N ASP A 57 -17.83 -6.85 7.22
CA ASP A 57 -19.04 -6.36 6.52
C ASP A 57 -19.04 -6.71 5.03
N TYR A 58 -17.89 -7.06 4.48
CA TYR A 58 -17.72 -7.47 3.08
C TYR A 58 -17.78 -9.00 2.88
N ARG A 59 -18.07 -9.78 3.93
CA ARG A 59 -18.21 -11.23 3.83
C ARG A 59 -19.41 -11.61 2.98
N GLY A 60 -19.31 -12.72 2.26
CA GLY A 60 -20.38 -13.24 1.39
C GLY A 60 -20.25 -12.83 -0.09
N ALA A 61 -19.35 -11.91 -0.40
CA ALA A 61 -19.02 -11.50 -1.77
C ALA A 61 -17.52 -11.21 -1.90
N PRO A 62 -16.95 -11.23 -3.12
CA PRO A 62 -15.56 -10.83 -3.33
C PRO A 62 -15.37 -9.33 -3.07
N LEU A 63 -14.22 -8.97 -2.48
CA LEU A 63 -13.80 -7.60 -2.20
C LEU A 63 -12.46 -7.30 -2.89
N LEU A 64 -12.38 -6.16 -3.56
CA LEU A 64 -11.11 -5.57 -4.00
C LEU A 64 -10.70 -4.50 -2.96
N LEU A 65 -9.73 -4.85 -2.13
CA LEU A 65 -9.11 -3.97 -1.14
C LEU A 65 -7.87 -3.33 -1.75
N ILE A 66 -7.82 -2.00 -1.80
CA ILE A 66 -6.73 -1.23 -2.39
C ILE A 66 -6.08 -0.38 -1.30
N MET A 67 -4.75 -0.42 -1.23
CA MET A 67 -3.93 0.47 -0.42
C MET A 67 -3.23 1.45 -1.36
N PHE A 68 -3.45 2.76 -1.19
CA PHE A 68 -2.92 3.79 -2.07
C PHE A 68 -2.35 4.97 -1.29
N ASP A 69 -1.68 5.87 -2.00
CA ASP A 69 -1.18 7.14 -1.51
C ASP A 69 -1.56 8.23 -2.53
N CYS A 70 -2.08 9.36 -2.08
CA CYS A 70 -2.57 10.43 -2.94
C CYS A 70 -1.47 11.07 -3.81
N GLY A 71 -0.21 11.00 -3.38
CA GLY A 71 0.95 11.52 -4.11
C GLY A 71 1.61 10.51 -5.06
N CYS A 72 1.12 9.27 -5.12
CA CYS A 72 1.73 8.19 -5.90
C CYS A 72 1.14 8.11 -7.32
N PRO A 73 1.94 8.32 -8.39
CA PRO A 73 1.44 8.22 -9.78
C PRO A 73 0.89 6.83 -10.12
N ASP A 74 1.55 5.76 -9.69
CA ASP A 74 1.10 4.39 -9.93
C ASP A 74 -0.22 4.07 -9.22
N CYS A 75 -0.44 4.67 -8.04
CA CYS A 75 -1.73 4.59 -7.36
C CYS A 75 -2.84 5.25 -8.18
N LYS A 76 -2.53 6.40 -8.79
CA LYS A 76 -3.47 7.08 -9.67
C LYS A 76 -3.80 6.23 -10.88
N ASN A 77 -2.80 5.64 -11.56
CA ASN A 77 -3.01 4.78 -12.72
C ASN A 77 -3.94 3.60 -12.38
N LEU A 78 -3.70 2.92 -11.26
CA LEU A 78 -4.54 1.80 -10.82
C LEU A 78 -5.99 2.24 -10.54
N LEU A 79 -6.17 3.39 -9.89
CA LEU A 79 -7.50 3.92 -9.58
C LEU A 79 -8.22 4.45 -10.83
N ASP A 80 -7.50 5.00 -11.82
CA ASP A 80 -8.03 5.43 -13.12
C ASP A 80 -8.55 4.24 -13.94
N ASP A 81 -7.80 3.13 -13.97
CA ASP A 81 -8.24 1.89 -14.62
C ASP A 81 -9.52 1.35 -13.99
N LEU A 82 -9.57 1.32 -12.66
CA LEU A 82 -10.76 0.88 -11.94
C LEU A 82 -11.95 1.81 -12.19
N HIS A 83 -11.73 3.13 -12.15
CA HIS A 83 -12.75 4.13 -12.44
C HIS A 83 -13.28 3.99 -13.88
N SER A 84 -12.39 3.74 -14.83
CA SER A 84 -12.73 3.50 -16.24
C SER A 84 -13.60 2.27 -16.40
N ALA A 85 -13.26 1.16 -15.74
CA ALA A 85 -14.06 -0.08 -15.77
C ALA A 85 -15.47 0.16 -15.16
N ILE A 86 -15.57 0.88 -14.03
CA ILE A 86 -16.85 1.23 -13.41
C ILE A 86 -17.69 2.10 -14.36
N SER A 87 -17.07 3.13 -14.96
CA SER A 87 -17.73 4.06 -15.88
C SER A 87 -18.21 3.40 -17.16
N ALA A 88 -17.51 2.35 -17.62
CA ALA A 88 -17.90 1.52 -18.73
C ALA A 88 -19.04 0.54 -18.37
N GLY A 89 -19.49 0.51 -17.12
CA GLY A 89 -20.54 -0.41 -16.64
C GLY A 89 -20.07 -1.85 -16.49
N GLU A 90 -18.76 -2.07 -16.34
CA GLU A 90 -18.24 -3.40 -16.09
C GLU A 90 -18.68 -3.93 -14.72
N LYS A 91 -18.92 -5.22 -14.64
CA LYS A 91 -19.21 -5.87 -13.36
C LYS A 91 -17.94 -5.91 -12.53
N VAL A 92 -17.93 -5.20 -11.41
CA VAL A 92 -16.82 -5.11 -10.46
C VAL A 92 -17.23 -5.68 -9.09
N PRO A 93 -16.30 -6.20 -8.27
CA PRO A 93 -16.60 -6.65 -6.91
C PRO A 93 -16.93 -5.46 -6.01
N ALA A 94 -17.26 -5.72 -4.73
CA ALA A 94 -17.19 -4.67 -3.71
C ALA A 94 -15.77 -4.09 -3.67
N ILE A 95 -15.65 -2.78 -3.41
CA ILE A 95 -14.37 -2.08 -3.42
C ILE A 95 -14.22 -1.32 -2.10
N LEU A 96 -13.02 -1.33 -1.54
CA LEU A 96 -12.62 -0.47 -0.43
C LEU A 96 -11.18 0.01 -0.67
N ALA A 97 -10.98 1.33 -0.75
CA ALA A 97 -9.68 1.93 -0.91
C ALA A 97 -9.23 2.63 0.38
N ILE A 98 -8.03 2.30 0.85
CA ILE A 98 -7.42 2.82 2.08
C ILE A 98 -6.26 3.75 1.69
N GLY A 99 -6.38 5.03 2.04
CA GLY A 99 -5.36 6.05 1.78
C GLY A 99 -4.29 6.04 2.86
N ARG A 100 -3.16 5.38 2.58
CA ARG A 100 -1.99 5.32 3.46
C ARG A 100 -1.38 6.71 3.63
N ASP A 101 -1.00 7.08 4.86
CA ASP A 101 -0.38 8.37 5.20
C ASP A 101 -1.26 9.60 4.85
N SER A 102 -2.56 9.40 4.65
CA SER A 102 -3.48 10.43 4.19
C SER A 102 -4.63 10.62 5.18
N ASP A 103 -4.92 11.87 5.51
CA ASP A 103 -6.10 12.22 6.29
C ASP A 103 -7.36 12.35 5.41
N SER A 104 -8.52 12.51 6.05
CA SER A 104 -9.81 12.62 5.34
C SER A 104 -9.82 13.78 4.34
N ALA A 105 -9.29 14.95 4.71
CA ALA A 105 -9.34 16.15 3.86
C ALA A 105 -8.53 15.97 2.57
N LEU A 106 -7.35 15.35 2.68
CA LEU A 106 -6.51 15.04 1.53
C LEU A 106 -7.18 14.04 0.58
N ILE A 107 -7.80 12.98 1.13
CA ILE A 107 -8.47 11.96 0.32
C ILE A 107 -9.75 12.53 -0.32
N GLU A 108 -10.51 13.37 0.39
CA GLU A 108 -11.69 14.04 -0.16
C GLU A 108 -11.32 14.92 -1.36
N GLN A 109 -10.25 15.72 -1.22
CA GLN A 109 -9.75 16.54 -2.33
C GLN A 109 -9.28 15.66 -3.49
N TYR A 110 -8.47 14.65 -3.22
CA TYR A 110 -7.98 13.72 -4.24
C TYR A 110 -9.12 13.00 -4.98
N ARG A 111 -10.13 12.52 -4.24
CA ARG A 111 -11.33 11.89 -4.81
C ARG A 111 -12.10 12.85 -5.71
N ALA A 112 -12.31 14.10 -5.26
CA ALA A 112 -13.03 15.12 -6.01
C ALA A 112 -12.28 15.52 -7.30
N ASP A 113 -10.98 15.75 -7.21
CA ASP A 113 -10.15 16.17 -8.34
C ASP A 113 -10.10 15.12 -9.48
N ASN A 114 -10.23 13.84 -9.13
CA ASN A 114 -10.19 12.73 -10.09
C ASN A 114 -11.58 12.14 -10.40
N GLY A 115 -12.65 12.61 -9.77
CA GLY A 115 -14.01 12.14 -10.01
C GLY A 115 -14.30 10.71 -9.53
N TYR A 116 -13.51 10.18 -8.58
CA TYR A 116 -13.69 8.82 -8.10
C TYR A 116 -14.96 8.67 -7.25
N THR A 117 -15.71 7.59 -7.47
CA THR A 117 -16.95 7.27 -6.75
C THR A 117 -16.81 6.07 -5.80
N ILE A 118 -15.63 5.44 -5.76
CA ILE A 118 -15.36 4.28 -4.91
C ILE A 118 -15.31 4.66 -3.43
N PRO A 119 -15.70 3.76 -2.51
CA PRO A 119 -15.54 3.97 -1.06
C PRO A 119 -14.06 4.12 -0.70
N MET A 120 -13.74 5.19 0.02
CA MET A 120 -12.39 5.49 0.48
C MET A 120 -12.36 5.77 1.98
N ALA A 121 -11.29 5.35 2.64
CA ALA A 121 -11.04 5.62 4.05
C ALA A 121 -9.61 6.12 4.29
N PRO A 122 -9.39 7.04 5.24
CA PRO A 122 -8.08 7.51 5.65
C PRO A 122 -7.36 6.48 6.52
N ASP A 123 -6.03 6.47 6.42
CA ASP A 123 -5.13 5.68 7.27
C ASP A 123 -3.84 6.48 7.55
N PRO A 124 -3.96 7.63 8.25
CA PRO A 124 -2.87 8.59 8.42
C PRO A 124 -1.70 8.02 9.23
N ASP A 125 -1.94 7.09 10.10
CA ASP A 125 -0.98 6.44 10.99
C ASP A 125 -0.59 5.02 10.52
N ARG A 126 -1.04 4.60 9.33
CA ARG A 126 -0.83 3.26 8.76
C ARG A 126 -1.36 2.11 9.63
N ALA A 127 -2.38 2.35 10.44
CA ALA A 127 -2.94 1.32 11.32
C ALA A 127 -3.51 0.13 10.52
N VAL A 128 -4.17 0.40 9.38
CA VAL A 128 -4.68 -0.62 8.48
C VAL A 128 -3.59 -1.12 7.54
N TYR A 129 -2.89 -0.20 6.85
CA TYR A 129 -1.82 -0.55 5.91
C TYR A 129 -0.74 -1.42 6.58
N GLY A 130 -0.36 -1.07 7.80
CA GLY A 130 0.65 -1.78 8.59
C GLY A 130 0.32 -3.22 8.93
N LEU A 131 -0.94 -3.65 8.81
CA LEU A 131 -1.33 -5.06 8.96
C LEU A 131 -0.93 -5.90 7.73
N TYR A 132 -0.88 -5.28 6.55
CA TYR A 132 -0.69 -5.94 5.25
C TYR A 132 0.72 -5.81 4.71
N ALA A 133 1.39 -4.67 4.98
CA ALA A 133 2.69 -4.36 4.41
C ALA A 133 3.48 -3.35 5.25
N SER A 134 4.77 -3.19 4.91
CA SER A 134 5.66 -2.16 5.49
C SER A 134 5.94 -1.02 4.49
N THR A 135 6.00 -1.32 3.20
CA THR A 135 6.29 -0.33 2.14
C THR A 135 5.68 -0.76 0.81
N TYR A 136 5.82 0.08 -0.23
CA TYR A 136 5.26 0.00 -1.58
C TYR A 136 3.74 0.17 -1.65
N VAL A 137 3.31 1.06 -2.53
CA VAL A 137 1.94 1.26 -3.00
C VAL A 137 1.98 1.55 -4.51
N PRO A 138 0.87 1.31 -5.26
CA PRO A 138 -0.36 0.69 -4.77
C PRO A 138 -0.18 -0.77 -4.38
N ARG A 139 -1.04 -1.24 -3.49
CA ARG A 139 -1.26 -2.66 -3.27
C ARG A 139 -2.72 -2.97 -3.49
N ALA A 140 -3.03 -4.00 -4.22
CA ALA A 140 -4.39 -4.49 -4.37
C ALA A 140 -4.48 -5.94 -3.91
N TYR A 141 -5.52 -6.22 -3.14
CA TYR A 141 -5.83 -7.54 -2.60
C TYR A 141 -7.24 -7.92 -3.04
N LEU A 142 -7.36 -8.94 -3.86
CA LEU A 142 -8.65 -9.52 -4.19
C LEU A 142 -8.97 -10.60 -3.16
N LEU A 143 -10.04 -10.41 -2.42
CA LEU A 143 -10.51 -11.33 -1.40
C LEU A 143 -11.72 -12.12 -1.91
N ASP A 144 -11.80 -13.40 -1.57
CA ASP A 144 -13.01 -14.20 -1.78
C ASP A 144 -14.10 -13.86 -0.73
N ALA A 145 -15.26 -14.45 -0.88
CA ALA A 145 -16.40 -14.27 0.02
C ALA A 145 -16.08 -14.68 1.49
N GLY A 146 -15.08 -15.52 1.71
CA GLY A 146 -14.57 -15.91 3.02
C GLY A 146 -13.52 -14.95 3.56
N GLY A 147 -13.03 -13.98 2.76
CA GLY A 147 -11.98 -13.03 3.10
C GLY A 147 -10.57 -13.60 2.99
N ARG A 148 -10.39 -14.63 2.19
CA ARG A 148 -9.07 -15.16 1.82
C ARG A 148 -8.52 -14.37 0.64
N ILE A 149 -7.25 -14.02 0.69
CA ILE A 149 -6.56 -13.35 -0.41
C ILE A 149 -6.36 -14.36 -1.55
N VAL A 150 -7.00 -14.11 -2.68
CA VAL A 150 -6.93 -14.97 -3.88
C VAL A 150 -6.04 -14.40 -4.97
N MET A 151 -5.72 -13.11 -4.87
CA MET A 151 -4.73 -12.43 -5.71
C MET A 151 -4.23 -11.19 -4.97
N MET A 152 -2.94 -10.90 -5.09
CA MET A 152 -2.36 -9.62 -4.63
C MET A 152 -1.44 -9.03 -5.71
N THR A 153 -1.38 -7.70 -5.75
CA THR A 153 -0.46 -6.97 -6.61
C THR A 153 0.32 -5.94 -5.78
N ILE A 154 1.54 -5.64 -6.21
CA ILE A 154 2.43 -4.67 -5.56
C ILE A 154 2.97 -3.75 -6.64
N GLU A 155 2.76 -2.43 -6.49
CA GLU A 155 2.96 -1.40 -7.50
C GLU A 155 1.97 -1.58 -8.66
N TYR A 156 2.12 -0.78 -9.72
CA TYR A 156 1.22 -0.79 -10.86
C TYR A 156 1.84 -1.51 -12.05
N ASP A 157 0.97 -2.25 -12.77
CA ASP A 157 1.27 -2.81 -14.08
C ASP A 157 -0.07 -2.90 -14.85
N ASP A 158 -0.08 -2.54 -16.11
CA ASP A 158 -1.29 -2.42 -16.95
C ASP A 158 -2.16 -3.70 -16.99
N TRP A 159 -1.56 -4.87 -16.78
CA TRP A 159 -2.30 -6.14 -16.80
C TRP A 159 -2.99 -6.48 -15.47
N TYR A 160 -2.65 -5.78 -14.38
CA TYR A 160 -3.18 -6.11 -13.04
C TYR A 160 -4.68 -5.90 -12.93
N MET A 161 -5.20 -4.73 -13.35
CA MET A 161 -6.62 -4.44 -13.22
C MET A 161 -7.49 -5.37 -14.05
N PRO A 162 -7.20 -5.63 -15.34
CA PRO A 162 -7.94 -6.64 -16.14
C PRO A 162 -7.96 -8.02 -15.49
N GLU A 163 -6.84 -8.49 -14.93
CA GLU A 163 -6.75 -9.81 -14.29
C GLU A 163 -7.49 -9.85 -12.95
N LEU A 164 -7.38 -8.82 -12.12
CA LEU A 164 -8.14 -8.69 -10.86
C LEU A 164 -9.63 -8.75 -11.13
N LEU A 165 -10.14 -7.99 -12.11
CA LEU A 165 -11.56 -7.98 -12.48
C LEU A 165 -12.00 -9.31 -13.09
N ARG A 166 -11.17 -9.94 -13.91
CA ARG A 166 -11.45 -11.27 -14.47
C ARG A 166 -11.62 -12.31 -13.37
N ARG A 167 -10.70 -12.35 -12.39
CA ARG A 167 -10.79 -13.28 -11.24
C ARG A 167 -11.98 -12.95 -10.35
N ALA A 168 -12.23 -11.67 -10.06
CA ALA A 168 -13.38 -11.25 -9.27
C ALA A 168 -14.71 -11.73 -9.90
N ARG A 169 -14.87 -11.56 -11.23
CA ARG A 169 -16.08 -12.01 -11.95
C ARG A 169 -16.30 -13.51 -11.87
N ALA A 170 -15.24 -14.30 -11.81
CA ALA A 170 -15.35 -15.74 -11.67
C ALA A 170 -15.84 -16.17 -10.27
N MET A 171 -15.86 -15.26 -9.30
CA MET A 171 -16.30 -15.50 -7.91
C MET A 171 -17.66 -14.85 -7.59
N MET A 172 -18.21 -14.02 -8.48
CA MET A 172 -19.53 -13.37 -8.37
C MET A 172 -20.63 -14.23 -9.01
#